data_f722b91d11a6d324f43ab0ab18b1b5e8
#
_entry.id   f722b91d11a6d324f43ab0ab18b1b5e8
#
_cell.length_a   1.000
_cell.length_b   1.000
_cell.length_c   1.000
_cell.angle_alpha   90.00
_cell.angle_beta   90.00
_cell.angle_gamma   90.00
#
_symmetry.space_group_name_H-M   'P 1'
#
loop_
_entity.id
_entity.type
_entity.pdbx_description
1 polymer ?
#
loop_
_entity_poly.entity_id
_entity_poly.type
_entity_poly.pdbx_seq_one_letter_code
_entity_poly.pdbx_strand_id
1 'polypeptide(L)'
;LPSSAAREDWEVIFRDTVCCERFIGLGQDGNFGYTNTAAFNESRTPLIVSYYDSYAFEALSDSFLTYVDKPDFGKRIERPSGKLTGQVIALLNNPELKEHVTLYYDKRGRVIQTNACSVSGFHNYSFTKYDFIGQPISVRKEHYSIYPAKAILEPEATYDHTIVYDYE
;
A
#
# COMPACT_ATOMS: atom_id res chain seq x y z
N LEU A 1 -11.93 -34.69 7.59
CA LEU A 1 -10.88 -34.34 8.56
C LEU A 1 -9.58 -34.94 8.05
N PRO A 2 -8.45 -34.19 8.04
CA PRO A 2 -7.16 -34.76 7.64
C PRO A 2 -6.77 -35.92 8.57
N SER A 3 -6.07 -36.91 8.02
CA SER A 3 -5.60 -38.08 8.78
C SER A 3 -4.62 -37.66 9.88
N SER A 4 -4.43 -38.49 10.92
CA SER A 4 -3.50 -38.21 12.01
C SER A 4 -2.05 -37.97 11.51
N ALA A 5 -1.62 -38.67 10.48
CA ALA A 5 -0.32 -38.50 9.85
C ALA A 5 -0.17 -37.06 9.23
N ALA A 6 -1.20 -36.59 8.55
CA ALA A 6 -1.18 -35.25 8.00
C ALA A 6 -1.12 -34.13 9.09
N ARG A 7 -1.67 -34.38 10.29
CA ARG A 7 -1.56 -33.48 11.43
C ARG A 7 -0.15 -33.43 12.02
N GLU A 8 0.50 -34.61 12.14
CA GLU A 8 1.88 -34.68 12.65
C GLU A 8 2.86 -33.98 11.72
N ASP A 9 2.68 -34.10 10.40
CA ASP A 9 3.50 -33.38 9.42
C ASP A 9 3.34 -31.85 9.54
N TRP A 10 2.13 -31.35 9.77
CA TRP A 10 1.89 -29.92 9.98
C TRP A 10 2.54 -29.42 11.28
N GLU A 11 2.45 -30.15 12.37
CA GLU A 11 3.04 -29.77 13.65
C GLU A 11 4.58 -29.71 13.58
N VAL A 12 5.21 -30.59 12.85
CA VAL A 12 6.67 -30.58 12.60
C VAL A 12 7.05 -29.35 11.76
N ILE A 13 6.32 -29.07 10.69
CA ILE A 13 6.55 -27.91 9.82
C ILE A 13 6.45 -26.60 10.60
N PHE A 14 5.44 -26.45 11.46
CA PHE A 14 5.27 -25.23 12.26
C PHE A 14 6.29 -25.07 13.39
N ARG A 15 6.87 -26.16 13.88
CA ARG A 15 7.84 -26.10 14.98
C ARG A 15 9.25 -25.75 14.57
N ASP A 16 9.66 -26.12 13.36
CA ASP A 16 11.05 -25.99 12.88
C ASP A 16 11.24 -24.97 11.75
N THR A 17 10.18 -24.32 11.29
CA THR A 17 10.23 -23.39 10.15
C THR A 17 9.98 -21.97 10.58
N VAL A 18 10.72 -21.01 9.98
CA VAL A 18 10.45 -19.59 10.11
C VAL A 18 9.06 -19.29 9.54
N CYS A 19 8.10 -19.00 10.43
CA CYS A 19 6.70 -18.74 10.05
C CYS A 19 6.46 -17.32 9.52
N CYS A 20 7.51 -16.54 9.28
CA CYS A 20 7.40 -15.14 8.89
C CYS A 20 8.24 -14.85 7.65
N GLU A 21 7.61 -14.21 6.67
CA GLU A 21 8.34 -13.62 5.57
C GLU A 21 9.02 -12.32 6.01
N ARG A 22 10.24 -12.10 5.55
CA ARG A 22 11.01 -10.90 5.83
C ARG A 22 11.06 -10.02 4.58
N PHE A 23 10.84 -8.73 4.73
CA PHE A 23 11.10 -7.77 3.67
C PHE A 23 12.62 -7.64 3.47
N ILE A 24 13.08 -7.93 2.26
CA ILE A 24 14.52 -7.95 1.87
C ILE A 24 14.85 -6.87 0.85
N GLY A 25 13.86 -6.10 0.40
CA GLY A 25 14.01 -5.07 -0.62
C GLY A 25 13.57 -5.53 -2.01
N LEU A 26 13.52 -4.57 -2.93
CA LEU A 26 13.01 -4.78 -4.28
C LEU A 26 14.03 -5.44 -5.18
N GLY A 27 13.54 -6.22 -6.15
CA GLY A 27 14.32 -6.75 -7.26
C GLY A 27 14.80 -8.18 -7.11
N GLN A 28 14.34 -8.91 -6.11
CA GLN A 28 14.62 -10.33 -5.96
C GLN A 28 13.33 -11.15 -6.01
N ASP A 29 13.19 -11.99 -7.00
CA ASP A 29 12.33 -13.17 -7.07
C ASP A 29 10.80 -13.00 -7.15
N GLY A 30 10.27 -11.86 -7.60
CA GLY A 30 8.83 -11.71 -7.89
C GLY A 30 7.90 -11.69 -6.67
N ASN A 31 8.43 -11.75 -5.45
CA ASN A 31 7.67 -11.81 -4.20
C ASN A 31 7.43 -10.46 -3.53
N PHE A 32 7.31 -9.39 -4.32
CA PHE A 32 7.03 -8.05 -3.80
C PHE A 32 8.03 -7.56 -2.73
N GLY A 33 9.29 -8.03 -2.81
CA GLY A 33 10.36 -7.67 -1.88
C GLY A 33 10.39 -8.48 -0.60
N TYR A 34 9.56 -9.51 -0.45
CA TYR A 34 9.60 -10.43 0.69
C TYR A 34 10.34 -11.72 0.36
N THR A 35 10.87 -12.37 1.39
CA THR A 35 11.38 -13.75 1.27
C THR A 35 10.23 -14.70 0.91
N ASN A 36 10.54 -15.84 0.31
CA ASN A 36 9.58 -16.92 0.07
C ASN A 36 10.09 -18.18 0.76
N THR A 37 10.31 -18.09 2.06
CA THR A 37 10.92 -19.15 2.87
C THR A 37 9.94 -19.82 3.83
N ALA A 38 8.76 -19.20 4.04
CA ALA A 38 7.78 -19.74 4.95
C ALA A 38 7.18 -21.05 4.40
N ALA A 39 7.33 -22.06 5.16
CA ALA A 39 6.75 -23.41 5.26
C ALA A 39 6.11 -24.12 4.07
N PHE A 40 6.00 -23.53 2.89
CA PHE A 40 5.29 -24.16 1.80
C PHE A 40 6.02 -23.97 0.47
N ASN A 41 6.61 -25.00 0.01
CA ASN A 41 7.45 -25.06 -1.19
C ASN A 41 6.67 -25.04 -2.53
N GLU A 42 5.44 -24.53 -2.53
CA GLU A 42 4.60 -24.49 -3.73
C GLU A 42 4.56 -23.11 -4.35
N SER A 43 4.48 -23.04 -5.66
CA SER A 43 4.25 -21.78 -6.38
C SER A 43 2.94 -21.13 -5.91
N ARG A 44 3.02 -19.96 -5.33
CA ARG A 44 1.86 -19.21 -4.79
C ARG A 44 1.77 -17.85 -5.39
N THR A 45 0.56 -17.44 -5.61
CA THR A 45 0.25 -16.05 -5.95
C THR A 45 -0.24 -15.34 -4.70
N PRO A 46 0.52 -14.38 -4.15
CA PRO A 46 0.06 -13.60 -3.00
C PRO A 46 -1.15 -12.77 -3.41
N LEU A 47 -2.23 -12.87 -2.63
CA LEU A 47 -3.45 -12.09 -2.85
C LEU A 47 -3.40 -10.74 -2.17
N ILE A 48 -2.72 -10.66 -1.03
CA ILE A 48 -2.50 -9.40 -0.30
C ILE A 48 -1.06 -9.37 0.20
N VAL A 49 -0.40 -8.25 -0.07
CA VAL A 49 0.93 -7.95 0.48
C VAL A 49 0.84 -6.63 1.22
N SER A 50 1.29 -6.61 2.47
CA SER A 50 1.24 -5.42 3.32
C SER A 50 2.65 -5.00 3.73
N TYR A 51 2.94 -3.71 3.61
CA TYR A 51 4.22 -3.10 3.96
C TYR A 51 4.08 -2.25 5.22
N TYR A 52 5.07 -2.32 6.08
CA TYR A 52 5.09 -1.62 7.35
C TYR A 52 6.42 -0.86 7.55
N ASP A 53 6.40 0.17 8.38
CA ASP A 53 7.57 0.86 8.94
C ASP A 53 8.45 1.62 7.96
N SER A 54 8.29 1.45 6.66
CA SER A 54 9.10 2.13 5.64
C SER A 54 8.35 2.31 4.33
N TYR A 55 8.91 3.14 3.45
CA TYR A 55 8.41 3.36 2.09
C TYR A 55 9.33 2.75 1.02
N ALA A 56 10.20 1.81 1.40
CA ALA A 56 11.16 1.20 0.48
C ALA A 56 10.49 0.46 -0.69
N PHE A 57 9.22 0.11 -0.55
CA PHE A 57 8.43 -0.52 -1.61
C PHE A 57 7.93 0.46 -2.69
N GLU A 58 8.04 1.78 -2.50
CA GLU A 58 7.60 2.79 -3.49
C GLU A 58 8.18 2.53 -4.89
N ALA A 59 9.40 2.01 -4.96
CA ALA A 59 10.04 1.68 -6.23
C ALA A 59 9.41 0.47 -6.96
N LEU A 60 8.49 -0.30 -6.32
CA LEU A 60 7.69 -1.36 -6.98
C LEU A 60 6.52 -0.80 -7.78
N SER A 61 6.18 0.44 -7.60
CA SER A 61 4.95 1.01 -8.09
C SER A 61 5.22 2.14 -9.09
N ASP A 62 4.20 2.47 -9.86
CA ASP A 62 4.20 3.65 -10.70
C ASP A 62 4.47 4.92 -9.88
N SER A 63 5.03 5.92 -10.55
CA SER A 63 5.33 7.24 -9.98
C SER A 63 4.13 7.87 -9.23
N PHE A 64 2.92 7.47 -9.58
CA PHE A 64 1.67 7.94 -8.94
C PHE A 64 1.49 7.48 -7.50
N LEU A 65 2.19 6.45 -7.03
CA LEU A 65 2.09 5.99 -5.64
C LEU A 65 3.13 6.63 -4.73
N THR A 66 4.03 7.45 -5.28
CA THR A 66 5.03 8.18 -4.52
C THR A 66 4.44 9.37 -3.75
N TYR A 67 5.14 9.79 -2.72
CA TYR A 67 4.73 10.97 -1.94
C TYR A 67 4.70 12.24 -2.78
N VAL A 68 3.61 12.97 -2.70
CA VAL A 68 3.47 14.30 -3.30
C VAL A 68 3.55 15.34 -2.19
N ASP A 69 4.54 16.21 -2.24
CA ASP A 69 4.69 17.28 -1.25
C ASP A 69 3.60 18.34 -1.47
N LYS A 70 2.68 18.43 -0.52
CA LYS A 70 1.63 19.46 -0.45
C LYS A 70 1.83 20.23 0.86
N PRO A 71 2.52 21.37 0.84
CA PRO A 71 2.93 22.09 2.06
C PRO A 71 1.79 22.38 3.04
N ASP A 72 0.58 22.62 2.54
CA ASP A 72 -0.60 22.90 3.36
C ASP A 72 -1.09 21.69 4.17
N PHE A 73 -0.72 20.47 3.77
CA PHE A 73 -1.17 19.23 4.39
C PHE A 73 -0.13 18.58 5.29
N GLY A 74 1.02 19.22 5.46
CA GLY A 74 2.11 18.74 6.32
C GLY A 74 3.15 17.92 5.58
N LYS A 75 4.14 17.40 6.32
CA LYS A 75 5.23 16.58 5.79
C LYS A 75 5.16 15.18 6.33
N ARG A 76 5.46 14.20 5.47
CA ARG A 76 5.59 12.80 5.86
C ARG A 76 6.81 12.61 6.78
N ILE A 77 6.71 11.59 7.62
CA ILE A 77 7.88 11.01 8.28
C ILE A 77 8.44 9.87 7.42
N GLU A 78 9.76 9.69 7.44
CA GLU A 78 10.42 8.69 6.60
C GLU A 78 10.26 7.25 7.14
N ARG A 79 10.09 7.11 8.45
CA ARG A 79 9.97 5.81 9.11
C ARG A 79 8.81 5.79 10.11
N PRO A 80 7.60 5.49 9.64
CA PRO A 80 6.41 5.43 10.49
C PRO A 80 6.32 4.10 11.22
N SER A 81 7.08 3.96 12.32
CA SER A 81 7.15 2.73 13.11
C SER A 81 5.78 2.22 13.57
N GLY A 82 5.52 0.92 13.40
CA GLY A 82 4.25 0.26 13.74
C GLY A 82 3.09 0.62 12.83
N LYS A 83 3.33 1.26 11.67
CA LYS A 83 2.27 1.69 10.76
C LYS A 83 2.28 0.90 9.46
N LEU A 84 1.09 0.58 8.96
CA LEU A 84 0.90 0.08 7.61
C LEU A 84 1.21 1.22 6.62
N THR A 85 2.22 1.05 5.78
CA THR A 85 2.66 2.08 4.83
C THR A 85 2.16 1.83 3.43
N GLY A 86 1.90 0.57 3.08
CA GLY A 86 1.38 0.23 1.77
C GLY A 86 0.74 -1.14 1.71
N GLN A 87 -0.07 -1.33 0.68
CA GLN A 87 -0.73 -2.60 0.41
C GLN A 87 -0.83 -2.84 -1.10
N VAL A 88 -0.60 -4.07 -1.51
CA VAL A 88 -0.91 -4.58 -2.84
C VAL A 88 -1.99 -5.64 -2.69
N ILE A 89 -3.06 -5.51 -3.45
CA ILE A 89 -4.23 -6.40 -3.38
C ILE A 89 -4.48 -6.95 -4.78
N ALA A 90 -4.36 -8.27 -4.95
CA ALA A 90 -4.67 -8.94 -6.21
C ALA A 90 -6.17 -9.23 -6.33
N LEU A 91 -6.72 -9.11 -7.54
CA LEU A 91 -8.10 -9.50 -7.80
C LEU A 91 -8.23 -11.04 -7.80
N LEU A 92 -9.22 -11.57 -7.06
CA LEU A 92 -9.42 -13.02 -6.93
C LEU A 92 -9.70 -13.73 -8.26
N ASN A 93 -10.41 -13.08 -9.17
CA ASN A 93 -10.75 -13.61 -10.49
C ASN A 93 -9.62 -13.44 -11.53
N ASN A 94 -8.66 -12.57 -11.27
CA ASN A 94 -7.47 -12.38 -12.10
C ASN A 94 -6.33 -11.80 -11.25
N PRO A 95 -5.53 -12.64 -10.59
CA PRO A 95 -4.46 -12.21 -9.69
C PRO A 95 -3.32 -11.41 -10.33
N GLU A 96 -3.23 -11.40 -11.67
CA GLU A 96 -2.28 -10.52 -12.38
C GLU A 96 -2.68 -9.04 -12.27
N LEU A 97 -3.98 -8.78 -12.09
CA LEU A 97 -4.48 -7.43 -11.86
C LEU A 97 -4.40 -7.10 -10.37
N LYS A 98 -3.77 -5.98 -10.04
CA LYS A 98 -3.48 -5.58 -8.67
C LYS A 98 -3.89 -4.13 -8.42
N GLU A 99 -4.45 -3.91 -7.26
CA GLU A 99 -4.69 -2.58 -6.70
C GLU A 99 -3.57 -2.25 -5.72
N HIS A 100 -3.17 -1.00 -5.68
CA HIS A 100 -2.11 -0.51 -4.82
C HIS A 100 -2.63 0.64 -3.95
N VAL A 101 -2.25 0.63 -2.69
CA VAL A 101 -2.53 1.73 -1.77
C VAL A 101 -1.26 2.08 -1.01
N THR A 102 -0.97 3.37 -0.87
CA THR A 102 0.13 3.88 -0.04
C THR A 102 -0.42 4.90 0.97
N LEU A 103 0.05 4.83 2.20
CA LEU A 103 -0.39 5.65 3.33
C LEU A 103 0.80 6.43 3.88
N TYR A 104 0.73 7.75 3.86
CA TYR A 104 1.79 8.63 4.37
C TYR A 104 1.37 9.28 5.68
N TYR A 105 2.28 9.28 6.61
CA TYR A 105 2.03 9.71 7.98
C TYR A 105 2.83 10.95 8.36
N ASP A 106 2.24 11.79 9.19
CA ASP A 106 2.94 12.88 9.86
C ASP A 106 3.71 12.38 11.11
N LYS A 107 4.45 13.29 11.75
CA LYS A 107 5.22 13.00 12.96
C LYS A 107 4.38 12.55 14.17
N ARG A 108 3.06 12.72 14.12
CA ARG A 108 2.11 12.26 15.14
C ARG A 108 1.49 10.91 14.77
N GLY A 109 1.87 10.32 13.64
CA GLY A 109 1.35 9.04 13.16
C GLY A 109 -0.07 9.13 12.58
N ARG A 110 -0.50 10.31 12.10
CA ARG A 110 -1.78 10.53 11.42
C ARG A 110 -1.57 10.44 9.91
N VAL A 111 -2.52 9.87 9.20
CA VAL A 111 -2.46 9.75 7.73
C VAL A 111 -2.71 11.12 7.11
N ILE A 112 -1.69 11.72 6.51
CA ILE A 112 -1.79 13.01 5.81
C ILE A 112 -2.00 12.86 4.31
N GLN A 113 -1.62 11.71 3.73
CA GLN A 113 -1.82 11.43 2.32
C GLN A 113 -2.11 9.94 2.12
N THR A 114 -3.06 9.65 1.25
CA THR A 114 -3.32 8.31 0.74
C THR A 114 -3.27 8.36 -0.79
N ASN A 115 -2.48 7.47 -1.39
CA ASN A 115 -2.45 7.28 -2.82
C ASN A 115 -3.01 5.90 -3.12
N ALA A 116 -3.90 5.81 -4.10
CA ALA A 116 -4.47 4.53 -4.52
C ALA A 116 -4.53 4.44 -6.04
N CYS A 117 -4.13 3.27 -6.55
CA CYS A 117 -4.25 2.94 -7.95
C CYS A 117 -5.16 1.74 -8.10
N SER A 118 -6.21 1.85 -8.92
CA SER A 118 -7.12 0.75 -9.21
C SER A 118 -6.75 0.05 -10.50
N VAL A 119 -7.15 -1.21 -10.63
CA VAL A 119 -6.96 -2.00 -11.87
C VAL A 119 -7.65 -1.40 -13.09
N SER A 120 -8.65 -0.56 -12.88
CA SER A 120 -9.35 0.16 -13.96
C SER A 120 -8.59 1.39 -14.46
N GLY A 121 -7.36 1.63 -13.98
CA GLY A 121 -6.52 2.74 -14.43
C GLY A 121 -6.88 4.08 -13.80
N PHE A 122 -7.54 4.08 -12.66
CA PHE A 122 -7.79 5.29 -11.89
C PHE A 122 -6.76 5.45 -10.77
N HIS A 123 -6.24 6.66 -10.63
CA HIS A 123 -5.38 7.08 -9.54
C HIS A 123 -6.11 8.09 -8.66
N ASN A 124 -6.09 7.84 -7.37
CA ASN A 124 -6.74 8.66 -6.37
C ASN A 124 -5.72 9.14 -5.35
N TYR A 125 -5.67 10.43 -5.13
CA TYR A 125 -4.96 11.04 -4.01
C TYR A 125 -5.97 11.61 -3.02
N SER A 126 -5.70 11.42 -1.75
CA SER A 126 -6.42 12.08 -0.67
C SER A 126 -5.43 12.71 0.28
N PHE A 127 -5.54 14.01 0.49
CA PHE A 127 -4.70 14.79 1.41
C PHE A 127 -5.56 15.25 2.58
N THR A 128 -5.09 15.06 3.81
CA THR A 128 -5.81 15.44 5.02
C THR A 128 -4.97 16.36 5.87
N LYS A 129 -5.49 17.54 6.16
CA LYS A 129 -4.92 18.51 7.09
C LYS A 129 -5.62 18.37 8.44
N TYR A 130 -4.84 18.36 9.50
CA TYR A 130 -5.34 18.24 10.86
C TYR A 130 -5.01 19.48 11.68
N ASP A 131 -5.85 19.76 12.64
CA ASP A 131 -5.55 20.71 13.70
C ASP A 131 -4.56 20.13 14.74
N PHE A 132 -4.31 20.93 15.81
CA PHE A 132 -3.38 20.53 16.87
C PHE A 132 -3.90 19.39 17.77
N ILE A 133 -5.22 19.21 17.86
CA ILE A 133 -5.85 18.13 18.66
C ILE A 133 -6.07 16.84 17.84
N GLY A 134 -5.92 16.92 16.51
CA GLY A 134 -6.02 15.75 15.61
C GLY A 134 -7.32 15.65 14.85
N GLN A 135 -8.14 16.71 14.84
CA GLN A 135 -9.33 16.75 14.00
C GLN A 135 -8.96 17.15 12.56
N PRO A 136 -9.55 16.50 11.54
CA PRO A 136 -9.34 16.90 10.16
C PRO A 136 -10.04 18.23 9.90
N ILE A 137 -9.29 19.25 9.47
CA ILE A 137 -9.82 20.58 9.13
C ILE A 137 -9.95 20.81 7.62
N SER A 138 -9.27 20.00 6.81
CA SER A 138 -9.42 20.06 5.36
C SER A 138 -9.07 18.69 4.76
N VAL A 139 -9.84 18.25 3.79
CA VAL A 139 -9.56 17.08 2.96
C VAL A 139 -9.63 17.49 1.50
N ARG A 140 -8.54 17.25 0.76
CA ARG A 140 -8.49 17.43 -0.69
C ARG A 140 -8.39 16.06 -1.35
N LYS A 141 -9.21 15.82 -2.36
CA LYS A 141 -9.20 14.61 -3.19
C LYS A 141 -8.92 14.97 -4.63
N GLU A 142 -7.97 14.28 -5.23
CA GLU A 142 -7.63 14.42 -6.63
C GLU A 142 -7.83 13.06 -7.30
N HIS A 143 -8.50 13.04 -8.43
CA HIS A 143 -8.80 11.83 -9.19
C HIS A 143 -8.26 11.98 -10.61
N TYR A 144 -7.46 11.02 -11.03
CA TYR A 144 -6.85 10.97 -12.35
C TYR A 144 -7.26 9.70 -13.08
N SER A 145 -7.57 9.83 -14.36
CA SER A 145 -7.81 8.70 -15.25
C SER A 145 -6.66 8.54 -16.22
N ILE A 146 -6.15 7.32 -16.36
CA ILE A 146 -5.11 7.00 -17.36
C ILE A 146 -5.74 6.63 -18.72
N TYR A 147 -7.05 6.55 -18.84
CA TYR A 147 -7.73 6.21 -20.09
C TYR A 147 -8.21 7.44 -20.86
N PRO A 148 -7.97 7.45 -22.17
CA PRO A 148 -7.39 6.46 -23.06
C PRO A 148 -5.89 6.70 -23.32
N ALA A 149 -5.19 5.67 -23.79
CA ALA A 149 -3.78 5.54 -24.15
C ALA A 149 -3.14 6.64 -25.05
N LYS A 150 -3.58 7.87 -24.92
CA LYS A 150 -3.02 9.08 -25.54
C LYS A 150 -2.10 9.86 -24.60
N ALA A 151 -1.95 9.39 -23.38
CA ALA A 151 -1.21 10.08 -22.34
C ALA A 151 0.30 9.78 -22.39
N ILE A 152 0.95 10.22 -23.45
CA ILE A 152 2.36 10.63 -23.40
C ILE A 152 2.47 12.04 -22.76
N LEU A 153 1.36 12.66 -22.45
CA LEU A 153 1.23 13.98 -21.82
C LEU A 153 0.65 13.78 -20.43
N GLU A 154 1.10 14.59 -19.50
CA GLU A 154 0.76 14.56 -18.07
C GLU A 154 -0.72 14.21 -17.83
N PRO A 155 -1.03 13.27 -16.91
CA PRO A 155 -2.41 12.90 -16.64
C PRO A 155 -3.15 14.13 -16.09
N GLU A 156 -4.14 14.60 -16.83
CA GLU A 156 -4.99 15.68 -16.34
C GLU A 156 -5.87 15.16 -15.20
N ALA A 157 -5.95 15.92 -14.12
CA ALA A 157 -6.88 15.64 -13.05
C ALA A 157 -8.31 15.70 -13.59
N THR A 158 -9.01 14.58 -13.55
CA THR A 158 -10.41 14.52 -13.98
C THR A 158 -11.36 15.07 -12.92
N TYR A 159 -10.89 15.13 -11.68
CA TYR A 159 -11.67 15.64 -10.55
C TYR A 159 -10.75 16.10 -9.42
N ASP A 160 -10.94 17.32 -8.96
CA ASP A 160 -10.29 17.88 -7.78
C ASP A 160 -11.37 18.42 -6.83
N HIS A 161 -11.41 17.95 -5.61
CA HIS A 161 -12.38 18.36 -4.61
C HIS A 161 -11.71 18.58 -3.25
N THR A 162 -11.93 19.75 -2.69
CA THR A 162 -11.46 20.11 -1.35
C THR A 162 -12.66 20.32 -0.43
N ILE A 163 -12.69 19.55 0.66
CA ILE A 163 -13.65 19.73 1.74
C ILE A 163 -12.92 20.40 2.89
N VAL A 164 -13.45 21.54 3.33
CA VAL A 164 -12.97 22.26 4.53
C VAL A 164 -13.99 22.01 5.63
N TYR A 165 -13.50 21.59 6.80
CA TYR A 165 -14.31 21.44 7.99
C TYR A 165 -14.08 22.65 8.89
N ASP A 166 -15.17 23.33 9.26
CA ASP A 166 -15.18 24.41 10.24
C ASP A 166 -15.83 23.87 11.52
N TYR A 167 -15.08 23.91 12.61
CA TYR A 167 -15.56 23.46 13.92
C TYR A 167 -15.73 24.70 14.80
N GLU A 168 -16.96 24.99 15.19
CA GLU A 168 -17.31 26.01 16.18
C GLU A 168 -16.94 25.58 17.61
#